data_2fd8cf8c648c729f53f3d9de446fcef8
#
_entry.id   2fd8cf8c648c729f53f3d9de446fcef8
#
_cell.length_a   1.000
_cell.length_b   1.000
_cell.length_c   1.000
_cell.angle_alpha   90.00
_cell.angle_beta   90.00
_cell.angle_gamma   90.00
#
_symmetry.space_group_name_H-M   'P 1'
#
loop_
_entity.id
_entity.type
_entity.pdbx_description
1 polymer ?
#
loop_
_entity_poly.entity_id
_entity_poly.type
_entity_poly.pdbx_seq_one_letter_code
_entity_poly.pdbx_strand_id
1 'polypeptide(L)'
;MSEIVPILFEGEPVPARAGESVAAALTAHGIRGFRITRTAAERGMFCGMGVCQDCLVEVDGLPGRRACMTVVDRPLTIRRQRHGQALPTQTSELPPATIDELEVERPELLVIGAGPGGLCAAIAARRAGAEVVVLDERRSPGGQYFKPVAVAGDDIQPPDAQHREGLALVAQARAAGVVIRSGVSVWGAFRPLEFAATSGTGETQRYLPRAVVVATGAYERPWPVPGWELPGVMTTGAAQTLWRTARRLPGRRVMIAGNGPLNLQLAAELHGGGADVVAVVEAAGSPARSPGAAAAMALASPALVVQGLAYQWRCLTGGVPMLHNMVVSSVEPRGDGLAVTLTGGGAMRVLETDVLCLGYGFEPSNELLRALGCRHDHDGMRLVTWRDADGQTSVPGVYALGDCTGLGGARVAAADGTLAGLAAAAGLGHAIGPELARDRKQAAATAQRHRRFQQALWTVYRAPALAIAQVPDDTMICRCEEVRFGAARAAIADGLADAGSVKRATRIGMGPCQGRYCRPLLESLISEATGKAPDELSGFAPRPPFRPVTIRDLAGKS
;
A
#
# COMPACT_ATOMS: atom_id res chain seq x y z
N MET A 1 -9.58 26.13 12.99
CA MET A 1 -10.05 25.74 11.62
C MET A 1 -8.83 25.54 10.74
N SER A 2 -8.79 24.46 9.94
CA SER A 2 -7.67 24.27 9.00
C SER A 2 -7.63 25.43 8.00
N GLU A 3 -6.44 25.93 7.71
CA GLU A 3 -6.23 26.95 6.69
C GLU A 3 -6.71 26.46 5.32
N ILE A 4 -7.50 27.25 4.63
CA ILE A 4 -7.97 26.97 3.28
C ILE A 4 -6.96 27.53 2.28
N VAL A 5 -6.43 26.67 1.45
CA VAL A 5 -5.50 27.01 0.37
C VAL A 5 -6.24 26.83 -0.95
N PRO A 6 -6.41 27.88 -1.76
CA PRO A 6 -7.05 27.74 -3.07
C PRO A 6 -6.13 26.99 -4.05
N ILE A 7 -6.68 25.97 -4.68
CA ILE A 7 -6.03 25.33 -5.84
C ILE A 7 -6.91 25.50 -7.07
N LEU A 8 -6.31 25.50 -8.23
CA LEU A 8 -7.03 25.53 -9.52
C LEU A 8 -6.97 24.13 -10.14
N PHE A 9 -8.12 23.57 -10.51
CA PHE A 9 -8.19 22.35 -11.29
C PHE A 9 -8.87 22.60 -12.64
N GLU A 10 -8.16 22.40 -13.73
CA GLU A 10 -8.60 22.75 -15.10
C GLU A 10 -9.03 24.23 -15.23
N GLY A 11 -8.46 25.12 -14.41
CA GLY A 11 -8.80 26.54 -14.35
C GLY A 11 -9.89 26.90 -13.34
N GLU A 12 -10.62 25.94 -12.82
CA GLU A 12 -11.69 26.14 -11.84
C GLU A 12 -11.16 26.10 -10.39
N PRO A 13 -11.60 27.01 -9.51
CA PRO A 13 -11.13 27.04 -8.14
C PRO A 13 -11.71 25.89 -7.30
N VAL A 14 -10.82 25.19 -6.60
CA VAL A 14 -11.17 24.12 -5.65
C VAL A 14 -10.58 24.47 -4.29
N PRO A 15 -11.40 24.67 -3.25
CA PRO A 15 -10.88 24.92 -1.92
C PRO A 15 -10.28 23.66 -1.32
N ALA A 16 -9.01 23.74 -0.95
CA ALA A 16 -8.29 22.65 -0.29
C ALA A 16 -7.88 23.07 1.13
N ARG A 17 -7.58 22.08 1.98
CA ARG A 17 -7.04 22.35 3.32
C ARG A 17 -5.52 22.18 3.29
N ALA A 18 -4.81 23.08 3.96
CA ALA A 18 -3.37 22.95 4.12
C ALA A 18 -3.01 21.58 4.72
N GLY A 19 -2.04 20.90 4.11
CA GLY A 19 -1.58 19.58 4.52
C GLY A 19 -2.30 18.38 3.88
N GLU A 20 -3.53 18.54 3.33
CA GLU A 20 -4.18 17.43 2.62
C GLU A 20 -3.53 17.14 1.27
N SER A 21 -3.79 15.95 0.72
CA SER A 21 -3.33 15.65 -0.63
C SER A 21 -4.23 16.26 -1.70
N VAL A 22 -3.67 16.57 -2.88
CA VAL A 22 -4.43 16.99 -4.05
C VAL A 22 -5.59 16.02 -4.33
N ALA A 23 -5.36 14.71 -4.23
CA ALA A 23 -6.42 13.71 -4.41
C ALA A 23 -7.55 13.87 -3.39
N ALA A 24 -7.24 14.20 -2.13
CA ALA A 24 -8.25 14.43 -1.10
C ALA A 24 -9.09 15.67 -1.38
N ALA A 25 -8.45 16.77 -1.79
CA ALA A 25 -9.14 18.00 -2.16
C ALA A 25 -10.07 17.78 -3.36
N LEU A 26 -9.58 17.18 -4.46
CA LEU A 26 -10.37 16.92 -5.66
C LEU A 26 -11.55 15.97 -5.39
N THR A 27 -11.30 14.87 -4.67
CA THR A 27 -12.34 13.89 -4.33
C THR A 27 -13.44 14.51 -3.47
N ALA A 28 -13.11 15.38 -2.53
CA ALA A 28 -14.08 16.08 -1.68
C ALA A 28 -15.02 16.99 -2.47
N HIS A 29 -14.63 17.40 -3.68
CA HIS A 29 -15.44 18.22 -4.60
C HIS A 29 -16.07 17.38 -5.72
N GLY A 30 -16.13 16.04 -5.57
CA GLY A 30 -16.76 15.15 -6.54
C GLY A 30 -15.93 14.87 -7.79
N ILE A 31 -14.72 15.40 -7.88
CA ILE A 31 -13.82 15.18 -9.02
C ILE A 31 -13.17 13.80 -8.87
N ARG A 32 -13.47 12.88 -9.79
CA ARG A 32 -12.97 11.51 -9.77
C ARG A 32 -12.02 11.17 -10.91
N GLY A 33 -12.04 11.90 -12.03
CA GLY A 33 -11.13 11.75 -13.17
C GLY A 33 -9.92 12.67 -13.04
N PHE A 34 -8.70 12.10 -12.93
CA PHE A 34 -7.45 12.84 -12.72
C PHE A 34 -6.54 12.79 -13.93
N ARG A 35 -6.62 11.76 -14.74
CA ARG A 35 -5.87 11.64 -15.98
C ARG A 35 -6.70 11.01 -17.10
N ILE A 36 -6.24 11.26 -18.33
CA ILE A 36 -6.77 10.63 -19.54
C ILE A 36 -5.72 9.66 -20.06
N THR A 37 -6.12 8.42 -20.29
CA THR A 37 -5.24 7.37 -20.79
C THR A 37 -5.02 7.47 -22.30
N ARG A 38 -4.22 6.55 -22.85
CA ARG A 38 -3.97 6.45 -24.29
C ARG A 38 -5.24 6.17 -25.08
N THR A 39 -6.17 5.40 -24.51
CA THR A 39 -7.47 5.07 -25.14
C THR A 39 -8.57 6.07 -24.80
N ALA A 40 -8.19 7.28 -24.33
CA ALA A 40 -9.11 8.34 -23.91
C ALA A 40 -10.02 7.98 -22.72
N ALA A 41 -9.70 6.93 -21.96
CA ALA A 41 -10.42 6.59 -20.75
C ALA A 41 -9.94 7.42 -19.56
N GLU A 42 -10.87 7.83 -18.71
CA GLU A 42 -10.51 8.50 -17.46
C GLU A 42 -10.00 7.52 -16.39
N ARG A 43 -9.04 7.98 -15.58
CA ARG A 43 -8.54 7.29 -14.38
C ARG A 43 -8.51 8.25 -13.20
N GLY A 44 -8.81 7.73 -12.03
CA GLY A 44 -8.81 8.50 -10.79
C GLY A 44 -7.89 7.92 -9.72
N MET A 45 -8.18 8.22 -8.47
CA MET A 45 -7.47 7.65 -7.34
C MET A 45 -7.87 6.18 -7.14
N PHE A 46 -6.87 5.27 -7.14
CA PHE A 46 -7.11 3.86 -6.89
C PHE A 46 -6.51 3.39 -5.55
N CYS A 47 -5.18 3.45 -5.35
CA CYS A 47 -4.54 2.88 -4.17
C CYS A 47 -4.35 3.85 -2.99
N GLY A 48 -4.36 5.15 -3.21
CA GLY A 48 -4.16 6.17 -2.17
C GLY A 48 -2.81 6.15 -1.45
N MET A 49 -1.84 5.39 -1.95
CA MET A 49 -0.54 5.17 -1.31
C MET A 49 0.66 5.32 -2.27
N GLY A 50 0.44 5.88 -3.45
CA GLY A 50 1.49 6.20 -4.41
C GLY A 50 2.03 5.01 -5.21
N VAL A 51 1.43 3.83 -5.13
CA VAL A 51 1.95 2.59 -5.73
C VAL A 51 1.43 2.36 -7.15
N CYS A 52 0.12 2.58 -7.40
CA CYS A 52 -0.53 2.23 -8.67
C CYS A 52 -0.24 3.19 -9.83
N GLN A 53 0.11 4.44 -9.55
CA GLN A 53 0.34 5.49 -10.56
C GLN A 53 -0.91 5.83 -11.39
N ASP A 54 -2.13 5.59 -10.86
CA ASP A 54 -3.38 5.92 -11.57
C ASP A 54 -3.77 7.39 -11.41
N CYS A 55 -3.51 7.98 -10.25
CA CYS A 55 -3.89 9.35 -9.91
C CYS A 55 -2.88 10.41 -10.39
N LEU A 56 -2.26 10.20 -11.55
CA LEU A 56 -1.30 11.17 -12.09
C LEU A 56 -2.00 12.44 -12.57
N VAL A 57 -1.40 13.57 -12.21
CA VAL A 57 -1.81 14.92 -12.60
C VAL A 57 -0.59 15.73 -13.05
N GLU A 58 -0.84 16.82 -13.75
CA GLU A 58 0.12 17.90 -13.92
C GLU A 58 -0.08 18.91 -12.78
N VAL A 59 1.01 19.31 -12.12
CA VAL A 59 1.01 20.32 -11.06
C VAL A 59 2.01 21.41 -11.43
N ASP A 60 1.54 22.65 -11.55
CA ASP A 60 2.34 23.83 -11.94
C ASP A 60 3.16 23.58 -13.22
N GLY A 61 2.54 22.96 -14.23
CA GLY A 61 3.17 22.62 -15.50
C GLY A 61 4.06 21.37 -15.47
N LEU A 62 4.23 20.71 -14.33
CA LEU A 62 5.04 19.50 -14.20
C LEU A 62 4.15 18.25 -14.21
N PRO A 63 4.20 17.41 -15.26
CA PRO A 63 3.43 16.18 -15.33
C PRO A 63 4.01 15.08 -14.43
N GLY A 64 3.27 13.96 -14.30
CA GLY A 64 3.72 12.78 -13.56
C GLY A 64 3.63 12.89 -12.05
N ARG A 65 2.92 13.91 -11.53
CA ARG A 65 2.71 14.07 -10.09
C ARG A 65 1.58 13.18 -9.61
N ARG A 66 1.84 12.38 -8.56
CA ARG A 66 0.83 11.51 -7.95
C ARG A 66 -0.07 12.34 -7.03
N ALA A 67 -1.31 12.61 -7.43
CA ALA A 67 -2.25 13.43 -6.65
C ALA A 67 -2.42 12.94 -5.20
N CYS A 68 -2.39 11.62 -4.95
CA CYS A 68 -2.48 11.04 -3.60
C CYS A 68 -1.23 11.29 -2.73
N MET A 69 -0.09 11.66 -3.32
CA MET A 69 1.18 11.93 -2.63
C MET A 69 1.57 13.42 -2.68
N THR A 70 0.94 14.20 -3.54
CA THR A 70 1.18 15.65 -3.66
C THR A 70 0.37 16.36 -2.59
N VAL A 71 1.04 17.07 -1.70
CA VAL A 71 0.42 17.78 -0.58
C VAL A 71 0.15 19.23 -0.97
N VAL A 72 -1.00 19.74 -0.54
CA VAL A 72 -1.39 21.13 -0.68
C VAL A 72 -0.78 21.92 0.49
N ASP A 73 0.32 22.61 0.24
CA ASP A 73 1.00 23.49 1.20
C ASP A 73 1.07 24.97 0.71
N ARG A 74 0.63 25.21 -0.52
CA ARG A 74 0.52 26.51 -1.18
C ARG A 74 -0.52 26.45 -2.28
N PRO A 75 -0.93 27.58 -2.88
CA PRO A 75 -1.73 27.57 -4.10
C PRO A 75 -1.05 26.76 -5.21
N LEU A 76 -1.83 25.89 -5.88
CA LEU A 76 -1.35 25.00 -6.93
C LEU A 76 -2.26 25.13 -8.17
N THR A 77 -1.66 25.07 -9.35
CA THR A 77 -2.39 24.89 -10.62
C THR A 77 -2.29 23.44 -11.05
N ILE A 78 -3.43 22.77 -11.16
CA ILE A 78 -3.52 21.33 -11.41
C ILE A 78 -4.30 21.11 -12.70
N ARG A 79 -3.79 20.23 -13.56
CA ARG A 79 -4.47 19.80 -14.78
C ARG A 79 -4.52 18.29 -14.86
N ARG A 80 -5.53 17.76 -15.55
CA ARG A 80 -5.57 16.34 -15.91
C ARG A 80 -4.36 15.99 -16.76
N GLN A 81 -3.61 14.99 -16.34
CA GLN A 81 -2.54 14.49 -17.17
C GLN A 81 -3.09 13.74 -18.38
N ARG A 82 -2.62 14.09 -19.59
CA ARG A 82 -2.98 13.43 -20.84
C ARG A 82 -1.82 12.58 -21.34
N HIS A 83 -2.14 11.45 -21.97
CA HIS A 83 -1.12 10.64 -22.63
C HIS A 83 -0.51 11.40 -23.81
N GLY A 84 0.81 11.32 -24.00
CA GLY A 84 1.50 12.02 -25.08
C GLY A 84 1.60 13.55 -24.90
N GLN A 85 1.27 14.06 -23.71
CA GLN A 85 1.47 15.47 -23.40
C GLN A 85 2.94 15.83 -23.52
N ALA A 86 3.23 16.90 -24.27
CA ALA A 86 4.60 17.40 -24.39
C ALA A 86 5.14 17.78 -23.01
N LEU A 87 6.36 17.34 -22.73
CA LEU A 87 7.07 17.82 -21.56
C LEU A 87 7.40 19.30 -21.75
N PRO A 88 7.38 20.10 -20.67
CA PRO A 88 7.86 21.49 -20.76
C PRO A 88 9.27 21.50 -21.33
N THR A 89 9.47 22.26 -22.39
CA THR A 89 10.82 22.48 -22.96
C THR A 89 11.58 23.38 -22.00
N GLN A 90 12.07 22.85 -20.90
CA GLN A 90 13.05 23.57 -20.11
C GLN A 90 14.41 23.36 -20.76
N THR A 91 14.89 24.37 -21.40
CA THR A 91 16.24 24.48 -22.01
C THR A 91 17.34 24.72 -20.95
N SER A 92 17.13 24.31 -19.69
CA SER A 92 18.25 24.28 -18.75
C SER A 92 19.19 23.16 -19.18
N GLU A 93 20.37 23.50 -19.59
CA GLU A 93 21.48 22.54 -19.71
C GLU A 93 21.60 21.86 -18.35
N LEU A 94 21.19 20.58 -18.28
CA LEU A 94 21.48 19.78 -17.10
C LEU A 94 23.01 19.58 -17.09
N PRO A 95 23.71 19.96 -16.02
CA PRO A 95 25.13 19.68 -15.93
C PRO A 95 25.32 18.15 -16.05
N PRO A 96 26.41 17.69 -16.66
CA PRO A 96 26.71 16.28 -16.71
C PRO A 96 26.89 15.80 -15.26
N ALA A 97 25.88 15.13 -14.72
CA ALA A 97 25.98 14.53 -13.41
C ALA A 97 26.80 13.25 -13.53
N THR A 98 27.89 13.17 -12.81
CA THR A 98 28.57 11.90 -12.57
C THR A 98 27.92 11.24 -11.34
N ILE A 99 27.60 9.95 -11.44
CA ILE A 99 27.04 9.16 -10.33
C ILE A 99 27.95 9.24 -9.08
N ASP A 100 29.22 9.47 -9.26
CA ASP A 100 30.23 9.60 -8.21
C ASP A 100 30.10 10.89 -7.38
N GLU A 101 29.37 11.91 -7.86
CA GLU A 101 29.13 13.18 -7.18
C GLU A 101 27.89 13.16 -6.29
N LEU A 102 27.09 12.10 -6.30
CA LEU A 102 25.94 11.95 -5.42
C LEU A 102 26.41 11.82 -3.97
N GLU A 103 25.78 12.58 -3.08
CA GLU A 103 26.03 12.49 -1.65
C GLU A 103 25.83 11.05 -1.14
N VAL A 104 26.85 10.55 -0.42
CA VAL A 104 26.86 9.18 0.11
C VAL A 104 26.76 9.22 1.62
N GLU A 105 25.71 8.64 2.18
CA GLU A 105 25.54 8.45 3.60
C GLU A 105 25.81 6.99 4.00
N ARG A 106 26.48 6.78 5.14
CA ARG A 106 26.92 5.47 5.61
C ARG A 106 26.45 5.17 7.03
N PRO A 107 25.13 5.06 7.28
CA PRO A 107 24.63 4.74 8.60
C PRO A 107 25.03 3.31 9.01
N GLU A 108 25.18 3.04 10.31
CA GLU A 108 25.35 1.65 10.76
C GLU A 108 24.14 0.80 10.38
N LEU A 109 22.94 1.29 10.68
CA LEU A 109 21.68 0.63 10.37
C LEU A 109 20.74 1.55 9.58
N LEU A 110 20.33 1.11 8.41
CA LEU A 110 19.28 1.73 7.63
C LEU A 110 17.96 1.00 7.83
N VAL A 111 16.87 1.71 8.14
CA VAL A 111 15.52 1.15 8.19
C VAL A 111 14.69 1.75 7.06
N ILE A 112 14.09 0.92 6.21
CA ILE A 112 13.26 1.37 5.09
C ILE A 112 11.79 1.13 5.40
N GLY A 113 11.08 2.22 5.72
CA GLY A 113 9.68 2.26 6.13
C GLY A 113 9.50 2.61 7.60
N ALA A 114 8.79 3.71 7.88
CA ALA A 114 8.46 4.18 9.23
C ALA A 114 7.04 3.76 9.66
N GLY A 115 6.61 2.56 9.28
CA GLY A 115 5.43 1.92 9.85
C GLY A 115 5.68 1.38 11.26
N PRO A 116 4.67 0.74 11.91
CA PRO A 116 4.82 0.21 13.27
C PRO A 116 6.06 -0.67 13.45
N GLY A 117 6.31 -1.56 12.48
CA GLY A 117 7.45 -2.47 12.54
C GLY A 117 8.80 -1.75 12.40
N GLY A 118 8.93 -0.86 11.40
CA GLY A 118 10.18 -0.12 11.19
C GLY A 118 10.53 0.81 12.35
N LEU A 119 9.54 1.50 12.92
CA LEU A 119 9.74 2.34 14.10
C LEU A 119 10.17 1.51 15.33
N CYS A 120 9.54 0.36 15.58
CA CYS A 120 9.94 -0.53 16.67
C CYS A 120 11.36 -1.10 16.46
N ALA A 121 11.72 -1.43 15.20
CA ALA A 121 13.07 -1.88 14.88
C ALA A 121 14.12 -0.78 15.14
N ALA A 122 13.83 0.43 14.70
CA ALA A 122 14.70 1.58 14.88
C ALA A 122 14.89 1.91 16.37
N ILE A 123 13.81 1.93 17.17
CA ILE A 123 13.87 2.16 18.61
C ILE A 123 14.72 1.08 19.30
N ALA A 124 14.46 -0.19 18.97
CA ALA A 124 15.14 -1.32 19.59
C ALA A 124 16.66 -1.31 19.28
N ALA A 125 17.03 -1.08 18.03
CA ALA A 125 18.42 -0.98 17.62
C ALA A 125 19.12 0.25 18.25
N ARG A 126 18.44 1.39 18.30
CA ARG A 126 18.99 2.61 18.92
C ARG A 126 19.22 2.45 20.41
N ARG A 127 18.31 1.78 21.14
CA ARG A 127 18.48 1.44 22.56
C ARG A 127 19.64 0.48 22.80
N ALA A 128 19.99 -0.35 21.83
CA ALA A 128 21.18 -1.20 21.87
C ALA A 128 22.48 -0.45 21.53
N GLY A 129 22.40 0.82 21.13
CA GLY A 129 23.55 1.69 20.84
C GLY A 129 23.86 1.90 19.37
N ALA A 130 23.15 1.28 18.43
CA ALA A 130 23.41 1.45 17.01
C ALA A 130 23.02 2.85 16.52
N GLU A 131 23.74 3.38 15.53
CA GLU A 131 23.32 4.56 14.77
C GLU A 131 22.26 4.16 13.74
N VAL A 132 21.07 4.80 13.80
CA VAL A 132 19.91 4.39 13.00
C VAL A 132 19.35 5.54 12.19
N VAL A 133 19.24 5.34 10.87
CA VAL A 133 18.52 6.21 9.96
C VAL A 133 17.30 5.48 9.40
N VAL A 134 16.12 6.12 9.45
CA VAL A 134 14.86 5.61 8.91
C VAL A 134 14.48 6.43 7.69
N LEU A 135 14.20 5.78 6.56
CA LEU A 135 13.65 6.41 5.36
C LEU A 135 12.18 6.04 5.21
N ASP A 136 11.32 7.04 4.99
CA ASP A 136 9.90 6.82 4.69
C ASP A 136 9.45 7.72 3.54
N GLU A 137 8.71 7.17 2.59
CA GLU A 137 8.22 7.93 1.44
C GLU A 137 7.08 8.91 1.76
N ARG A 138 6.44 8.73 2.93
CA ARG A 138 5.39 9.63 3.39
C ARG A 138 5.98 10.79 4.17
N ARG A 139 5.30 11.94 4.12
CA ARG A 139 5.71 13.13 4.91
C ARG A 139 5.60 12.88 6.42
N SER A 140 4.63 12.08 6.83
CA SER A 140 4.41 11.77 8.26
C SER A 140 4.67 10.29 8.52
N PRO A 141 5.61 9.96 9.43
CA PRO A 141 5.86 8.58 9.83
C PRO A 141 4.65 7.98 10.55
N GLY A 142 4.50 6.66 10.49
CA GLY A 142 3.38 5.91 11.07
C GLY A 142 2.82 4.85 10.10
N GLY A 143 3.16 4.94 8.82
CA GLY A 143 2.79 3.95 7.78
C GLY A 143 1.29 3.86 7.51
N GLN A 144 0.90 2.76 6.87
CA GLN A 144 -0.50 2.53 6.45
C GLN A 144 -1.43 2.14 7.60
N TYR A 145 -0.90 1.71 8.72
CA TYR A 145 -1.70 1.35 9.88
C TYR A 145 -2.16 2.58 10.68
N PHE A 146 -1.24 3.43 11.08
CA PHE A 146 -1.58 4.60 11.90
C PHE A 146 -2.21 5.73 11.09
N LYS A 147 -1.79 5.93 9.83
CA LYS A 147 -2.30 6.97 8.92
C LYS A 147 -2.46 8.32 9.64
N PRO A 148 -1.36 8.95 10.09
CA PRO A 148 -1.44 10.17 10.88
C PRO A 148 -2.21 11.26 10.14
N VAL A 149 -2.92 12.10 10.90
CA VAL A 149 -3.64 13.25 10.34
C VAL A 149 -2.64 14.20 9.67
N ALA A 150 -2.89 14.56 8.42
CA ALA A 150 -2.02 15.40 7.60
C ALA A 150 -2.46 16.86 7.55
N VAL A 151 -3.74 17.15 7.91
CA VAL A 151 -4.32 18.49 7.85
C VAL A 151 -3.77 19.32 9.01
N ALA A 152 -3.23 20.52 8.71
CA ALA A 152 -2.73 21.45 9.71
C ALA A 152 -3.88 22.10 10.52
N GLY A 153 -3.67 22.27 11.82
CA GLY A 153 -4.60 22.97 12.73
C GLY A 153 -4.29 22.63 14.18
N ASP A 154 -4.20 23.64 15.03
CA ASP A 154 -3.83 23.49 16.46
C ASP A 154 -4.90 22.70 17.26
N ASP A 155 -6.13 22.62 16.76
CA ASP A 155 -7.27 21.97 17.43
C ASP A 155 -7.50 20.51 17.00
N ILE A 156 -6.65 19.94 16.13
CA ILE A 156 -6.86 18.57 15.63
C ILE A 156 -6.27 17.58 16.64
N GLN A 157 -7.06 17.26 17.65
CA GLN A 157 -6.76 16.15 18.54
C GLN A 157 -6.74 14.82 17.77
N PRO A 158 -5.86 13.87 18.15
CA PRO A 158 -5.85 12.54 17.54
C PRO A 158 -7.25 11.92 17.63
N PRO A 159 -7.89 11.60 16.50
CA PRO A 159 -9.33 11.28 16.49
C PRO A 159 -9.67 9.95 17.16
N ASP A 160 -8.71 9.06 17.33
CA ASP A 160 -8.91 7.76 17.97
C ASP A 160 -7.65 7.23 18.66
N ALA A 161 -7.78 6.10 19.35
CA ALA A 161 -6.69 5.44 20.07
C ALA A 161 -5.54 5.02 19.13
N GLN A 162 -5.86 4.59 17.90
CA GLN A 162 -4.87 4.17 16.92
C GLN A 162 -3.99 5.34 16.45
N HIS A 163 -4.56 6.52 16.25
CA HIS A 163 -3.78 7.73 15.95
C HIS A 163 -2.89 8.14 17.14
N ARG A 164 -3.42 8.11 18.38
CA ARG A 164 -2.63 8.40 19.59
C ARG A 164 -1.46 7.45 19.77
N GLU A 165 -1.68 6.16 19.54
CA GLU A 165 -0.62 5.14 19.57
C GLU A 165 0.47 5.44 18.55
N GLY A 166 0.10 5.82 17.31
CA GLY A 166 1.04 6.18 16.26
C GLY A 166 1.89 7.38 16.60
N LEU A 167 1.27 8.45 17.13
CA LEU A 167 1.99 9.65 17.57
C LEU A 167 2.95 9.33 18.71
N ALA A 168 2.52 8.54 19.70
CA ALA A 168 3.36 8.12 20.82
C ALA A 168 4.57 7.30 20.35
N LEU A 169 4.38 6.38 19.39
CA LEU A 169 5.47 5.57 18.84
C LEU A 169 6.49 6.42 18.08
N VAL A 170 6.05 7.41 17.30
CA VAL A 170 6.94 8.35 16.61
C VAL A 170 7.71 9.22 17.59
N ALA A 171 7.03 9.69 18.65
CA ALA A 171 7.68 10.46 19.71
C ALA A 171 8.75 9.63 20.44
N GLN A 172 8.48 8.35 20.75
CA GLN A 172 9.44 7.43 21.33
C GLN A 172 10.66 7.21 20.42
N ALA A 173 10.46 7.06 19.10
CA ALA A 173 11.58 6.91 18.17
C ALA A 173 12.48 8.16 18.17
N ARG A 174 11.89 9.35 18.13
CA ARG A 174 12.65 10.62 18.21
C ARG A 174 13.37 10.78 19.54
N ALA A 175 12.71 10.48 20.65
CA ALA A 175 13.31 10.53 21.99
C ALA A 175 14.48 9.53 22.16
N ALA A 176 14.42 8.39 21.48
CA ALA A 176 15.54 7.44 21.43
C ALA A 176 16.71 7.92 20.54
N GLY A 177 16.57 9.04 19.84
CA GLY A 177 17.61 9.58 18.95
C GLY A 177 17.64 8.92 17.57
N VAL A 178 16.51 8.35 17.10
CA VAL A 178 16.38 7.84 15.73
C VAL A 178 16.26 9.00 14.74
N VAL A 179 17.09 9.02 13.72
CA VAL A 179 16.98 9.98 12.61
C VAL A 179 15.93 9.50 11.62
N ILE A 180 14.78 10.21 11.52
CA ILE A 180 13.69 9.86 10.61
C ILE A 180 13.68 10.87 9.47
N ARG A 181 13.89 10.38 8.23
CA ARG A 181 13.80 11.15 6.99
C ARG A 181 12.51 10.79 6.27
N SER A 182 11.56 11.70 6.34
CA SER A 182 10.24 11.58 5.70
C SER A 182 10.23 12.21 4.31
N GLY A 183 9.34 11.72 3.43
CA GLY A 183 9.27 12.17 2.05
C GLY A 183 10.40 11.64 1.17
N VAL A 184 11.10 10.59 1.61
CA VAL A 184 12.24 9.99 0.90
C VAL A 184 11.82 8.66 0.29
N SER A 185 11.83 8.58 -1.03
CA SER A 185 11.44 7.39 -1.79
C SER A 185 12.66 6.58 -2.22
N VAL A 186 12.83 5.39 -1.66
CA VAL A 186 13.85 4.43 -2.10
C VAL A 186 13.39 3.80 -3.41
N TRP A 187 14.15 4.03 -4.48
CA TRP A 187 13.85 3.55 -5.82
C TRP A 187 14.85 2.52 -6.35
N GLY A 188 16.00 2.37 -5.70
CA GLY A 188 17.04 1.42 -6.07
C GLY A 188 17.59 0.68 -4.87
N ALA A 189 17.91 -0.62 -5.09
CA ALA A 189 18.67 -1.44 -4.18
C ALA A 189 19.66 -2.28 -5.00
N PHE A 190 20.90 -2.25 -4.61
CA PHE A 190 22.02 -2.88 -5.31
C PHE A 190 22.87 -3.68 -4.33
N ARG A 191 23.50 -4.73 -4.83
CA ARG A 191 24.40 -5.55 -4.02
C ARG A 191 25.79 -4.90 -3.88
N PRO A 192 26.49 -5.04 -2.74
CA PRO A 192 26.07 -5.83 -1.57
C PRO A 192 24.99 -5.16 -0.71
N LEU A 193 25.09 -3.88 -0.36
CA LEU A 193 24.10 -3.11 0.43
C LEU A 193 24.20 -1.63 0.03
N GLU A 194 23.71 -1.31 -1.14
CA GLU A 194 23.63 0.06 -1.63
C GLU A 194 22.18 0.39 -1.99
N PHE A 195 21.73 1.56 -1.56
CA PHE A 195 20.37 2.05 -1.82
C PHE A 195 20.42 3.43 -2.42
N ALA A 196 19.57 3.65 -3.42
CA ALA A 196 19.36 4.97 -4.00
C ALA A 196 17.95 5.45 -3.64
N ALA A 197 17.89 6.69 -3.17
CA ALA A 197 16.64 7.31 -2.74
C ALA A 197 16.58 8.77 -3.17
N THR A 198 15.35 9.27 -3.41
CA THR A 198 15.11 10.67 -3.79
C THR A 198 14.18 11.30 -2.78
N SER A 199 14.55 12.50 -2.31
CA SER A 199 13.72 13.31 -1.42
C SER A 199 12.54 13.97 -2.17
N GLY A 200 11.55 14.48 -1.43
CA GLY A 200 10.45 15.25 -2.02
C GLY A 200 10.89 16.55 -2.71
N THR A 201 12.12 17.02 -2.43
CA THR A 201 12.77 18.19 -3.09
C THR A 201 13.49 17.81 -4.37
N GLY A 202 13.52 16.53 -4.76
CA GLY A 202 14.18 16.04 -5.95
C GLY A 202 15.67 15.72 -5.78
N GLU A 203 16.19 15.74 -4.55
CA GLU A 203 17.57 15.40 -4.28
C GLU A 203 17.75 13.90 -4.18
N THR A 204 18.65 13.34 -4.97
CA THR A 204 19.02 11.93 -4.92
C THR A 204 20.24 11.75 -4.02
N GLN A 205 20.16 10.76 -3.16
CA GLN A 205 21.23 10.34 -2.24
C GLN A 205 21.47 8.84 -2.35
N ARG A 206 22.70 8.44 -2.10
CA ARG A 206 23.11 7.03 -1.97
C ARG A 206 23.31 6.69 -0.50
N TYR A 207 22.83 5.53 -0.10
CA TYR A 207 22.98 4.99 1.26
C TYR A 207 23.76 3.69 1.19
N LEU A 208 24.86 3.61 1.93
CA LEU A 208 25.71 2.41 2.03
C LEU A 208 25.78 1.98 3.52
N PRO A 209 24.70 1.41 4.06
CA PRO A 209 24.66 0.98 5.45
C PRO A 209 25.49 -0.29 5.69
N ARG A 210 25.88 -0.55 6.95
CA ARG A 210 26.46 -1.84 7.36
C ARG A 210 25.40 -2.95 7.47
N ALA A 211 24.17 -2.58 7.84
CA ALA A 211 23.02 -3.47 7.85
C ALA A 211 21.74 -2.71 7.45
N VAL A 212 20.72 -3.42 6.95
CA VAL A 212 19.44 -2.84 6.58
C VAL A 212 18.27 -3.65 7.18
N VAL A 213 17.23 -2.92 7.63
CA VAL A 213 15.92 -3.49 7.98
C VAL A 213 14.91 -3.03 6.95
N VAL A 214 14.33 -3.95 6.20
CA VAL A 214 13.27 -3.66 5.22
C VAL A 214 11.91 -3.87 5.86
N ALA A 215 11.13 -2.79 5.98
CA ALA A 215 9.81 -2.73 6.61
C ALA A 215 8.77 -2.04 5.71
N THR A 216 8.80 -2.35 4.42
CA THR A 216 8.03 -1.68 3.34
C THR A 216 6.54 -2.02 3.33
N GLY A 217 6.09 -2.94 4.18
CA GLY A 217 4.68 -3.28 4.36
C GLY A 217 4.07 -4.00 3.16
N ALA A 218 2.81 -3.67 2.86
CA ALA A 218 2.03 -4.31 1.80
C ALA A 218 1.15 -3.29 1.08
N TYR A 219 0.64 -3.65 -0.09
CA TYR A 219 -0.39 -2.94 -0.84
C TYR A 219 -1.59 -3.86 -1.08
N GLU A 220 -2.74 -3.30 -1.39
CA GLU A 220 -3.96 -4.10 -1.55
C GLU A 220 -3.94 -4.94 -2.82
N ARG A 221 -4.46 -6.16 -2.69
CA ARG A 221 -4.53 -7.13 -3.77
C ARG A 221 -5.55 -6.70 -4.83
N PRO A 222 -5.25 -6.85 -6.13
CA PRO A 222 -6.21 -6.56 -7.18
C PRO A 222 -7.38 -7.56 -7.19
N TRP A 223 -8.57 -7.04 -7.54
CA TRP A 223 -9.76 -7.83 -7.83
C TRP A 223 -10.27 -7.44 -9.22
N PRO A 224 -9.75 -8.07 -10.28
CA PRO A 224 -10.06 -7.69 -11.65
C PRO A 224 -11.45 -8.19 -12.04
N VAL A 225 -12.37 -7.27 -12.15
CA VAL A 225 -13.71 -7.48 -12.70
C VAL A 225 -13.95 -6.42 -13.78
N PRO A 226 -14.85 -6.65 -14.75
CA PRO A 226 -15.22 -5.61 -15.72
C PRO A 226 -15.54 -4.29 -15.01
N GLY A 227 -14.89 -3.20 -15.41
CA GLY A 227 -15.08 -1.85 -14.85
C GLY A 227 -14.31 -1.53 -13.57
N TRP A 228 -13.44 -2.42 -13.07
CA TRP A 228 -12.64 -2.12 -11.85
C TRP A 228 -11.64 -0.95 -12.03
N GLU A 229 -11.43 -0.52 -13.26
CA GLU A 229 -10.60 0.63 -13.64
C GLU A 229 -11.33 1.96 -13.69
N LEU A 230 -12.65 1.99 -13.55
CA LEU A 230 -13.47 3.20 -13.64
C LEU A 230 -13.14 4.22 -12.54
N PRO A 231 -13.25 5.53 -12.83
CA PRO A 231 -13.24 6.56 -11.79
C PRO A 231 -14.33 6.30 -10.75
N GLY A 232 -14.00 6.43 -9.47
CA GLY A 232 -14.90 6.07 -8.37
C GLY A 232 -14.69 4.64 -7.85
N VAL A 233 -13.97 3.78 -8.57
CA VAL A 233 -13.49 2.49 -8.03
C VAL A 233 -12.11 2.69 -7.42
N MET A 234 -11.97 2.40 -6.13
CA MET A 234 -10.72 2.54 -5.39
C MET A 234 -10.52 1.37 -4.42
N THR A 235 -9.35 1.27 -3.82
CA THR A 235 -9.13 0.28 -2.76
C THR A 235 -9.71 0.75 -1.43
N THR A 236 -10.01 -0.19 -0.53
CA THR A 236 -10.49 0.10 0.83
C THR A 236 -9.49 0.98 1.59
N GLY A 237 -8.19 0.70 1.46
CA GLY A 237 -7.13 1.50 2.07
C GLY A 237 -7.00 2.91 1.48
N ALA A 238 -7.39 3.11 0.22
CA ALA A 238 -7.44 4.44 -0.39
C ALA A 238 -8.53 5.30 0.25
N ALA A 239 -9.75 4.77 0.36
CA ALA A 239 -10.85 5.44 1.03
C ALA A 239 -10.52 5.72 2.52
N GLN A 240 -9.90 4.75 3.19
CA GLN A 240 -9.45 4.93 4.56
C GLN A 240 -8.36 6.02 4.67
N THR A 241 -7.47 6.13 3.68
CA THR A 241 -6.47 7.21 3.66
C THR A 241 -7.13 8.58 3.56
N LEU A 242 -8.10 8.76 2.66
CA LEU A 242 -8.87 10.01 2.56
C LEU A 242 -9.51 10.40 3.90
N TRP A 243 -10.17 9.45 4.56
CA TRP A 243 -10.84 9.69 5.82
C TRP A 243 -9.87 9.92 6.98
N ARG A 244 -8.90 9.05 7.18
CA ARG A 244 -8.02 9.10 8.35
C ARG A 244 -7.02 10.24 8.30
N THR A 245 -6.47 10.56 7.11
CA THR A 245 -5.45 11.62 7.00
C THR A 245 -6.03 13.01 6.76
N ALA A 246 -7.13 13.14 6.03
CA ALA A 246 -7.67 14.42 5.61
C ALA A 246 -9.13 14.68 6.05
N ARG A 247 -9.80 13.73 6.71
CA ARG A 247 -11.22 13.81 7.05
C ARG A 247 -12.10 14.14 5.84
N ARG A 248 -11.78 13.52 4.70
CA ARG A 248 -12.54 13.60 3.45
C ARG A 248 -13.25 12.29 3.18
N LEU A 249 -14.53 12.35 2.93
CA LEU A 249 -15.32 11.20 2.47
C LEU A 249 -14.97 10.93 0.99
N PRO A 250 -14.88 9.66 0.56
CA PRO A 250 -14.62 9.32 -0.85
C PRO A 250 -15.83 9.63 -1.76
N GLY A 251 -17.04 9.68 -1.19
CA GLY A 251 -18.30 9.98 -1.83
C GLY A 251 -19.43 10.06 -0.80
N ARG A 252 -20.63 10.40 -1.21
CA ARG A 252 -21.81 10.40 -0.33
C ARG A 252 -22.33 8.98 -0.12
N ARG A 253 -22.52 8.23 -1.19
CA ARG A 253 -22.95 6.83 -1.20
C ARG A 253 -21.74 5.94 -1.47
N VAL A 254 -21.37 5.11 -0.51
CA VAL A 254 -20.14 4.30 -0.58
C VAL A 254 -20.49 2.83 -0.39
N MET A 255 -20.07 2.00 -1.34
CA MET A 255 -20.09 0.54 -1.19
C MET A 255 -18.70 0.04 -0.86
N ILE A 256 -18.60 -0.90 0.08
CA ILE A 256 -17.34 -1.51 0.49
C ILE A 256 -17.45 -3.01 0.24
N ALA A 257 -16.59 -3.54 -0.62
CA ALA A 257 -16.64 -4.95 -1.01
C ALA A 257 -15.26 -5.59 -0.89
N GLY A 258 -15.21 -6.80 -0.37
CA GLY A 258 -13.94 -7.50 -0.26
C GLY A 258 -13.95 -8.66 0.71
N ASN A 259 -12.82 -8.85 1.39
CA ASN A 259 -12.64 -9.92 2.35
C ASN A 259 -11.77 -9.43 3.52
N GLY A 260 -12.33 -9.42 4.71
CA GLY A 260 -11.55 -9.18 5.92
C GLY A 260 -11.92 -7.93 6.72
N PRO A 261 -11.32 -7.78 7.92
CA PRO A 261 -11.76 -6.83 8.94
C PRO A 261 -11.54 -5.36 8.58
N LEU A 262 -10.64 -5.04 7.62
CA LEU A 262 -10.42 -3.66 7.18
C LEU A 262 -11.68 -3.06 6.56
N ASN A 263 -12.45 -3.87 5.82
CA ASN A 263 -13.71 -3.43 5.20
C ASN A 263 -14.74 -3.02 6.26
N LEU A 264 -14.83 -3.80 7.34
CA LEU A 264 -15.72 -3.51 8.46
C LEU A 264 -15.28 -2.26 9.23
N GLN A 265 -13.97 -2.09 9.46
CA GLN A 265 -13.42 -0.88 10.08
C GLN A 265 -13.73 0.35 9.24
N LEU A 266 -13.48 0.29 7.93
CA LEU A 266 -13.76 1.40 7.03
C LEU A 266 -15.25 1.76 7.03
N ALA A 267 -16.14 0.77 6.99
CA ALA A 267 -17.58 0.99 7.02
C ALA A 267 -18.01 1.76 8.28
N ALA A 268 -17.54 1.31 9.45
CA ALA A 268 -17.83 1.99 10.71
C ALA A 268 -17.23 3.42 10.79
N GLU A 269 -16.05 3.64 10.20
CA GLU A 269 -15.39 4.94 10.13
C GLU A 269 -16.14 5.91 9.21
N LEU A 270 -16.49 5.48 7.99
CA LEU A 270 -17.18 6.33 7.01
C LEU A 270 -18.64 6.62 7.41
N HIS A 271 -19.35 5.62 7.92
CA HIS A 271 -20.70 5.82 8.47
C HIS A 271 -20.68 6.84 9.62
N GLY A 272 -19.73 6.69 10.56
CA GLY A 272 -19.53 7.66 11.65
C GLY A 272 -19.12 9.05 11.15
N GLY A 273 -18.57 9.16 9.94
CA GLY A 273 -18.24 10.40 9.25
C GLY A 273 -19.38 11.01 8.45
N GLY A 274 -20.56 10.36 8.40
CA GLY A 274 -21.74 10.84 7.70
C GLY A 274 -21.90 10.35 6.26
N ALA A 275 -21.12 9.35 5.82
CA ALA A 275 -21.36 8.69 4.54
C ALA A 275 -22.56 7.73 4.63
N ASP A 276 -23.34 7.66 3.56
CA ASP A 276 -24.31 6.58 3.33
C ASP A 276 -23.54 5.34 2.86
N VAL A 277 -23.31 4.39 3.77
CA VAL A 277 -22.68 3.11 3.44
C VAL A 277 -23.74 2.17 2.87
N VAL A 278 -23.85 2.12 1.54
CA VAL A 278 -24.85 1.36 0.78
C VAL A 278 -24.87 -0.11 1.17
N ALA A 279 -23.70 -0.72 1.27
CA ALA A 279 -23.52 -2.08 1.77
C ALA A 279 -22.05 -2.36 2.10
N VAL A 280 -21.84 -3.30 3.04
CA VAL A 280 -20.58 -4.04 3.21
C VAL A 280 -20.78 -5.43 2.59
N VAL A 281 -20.05 -5.72 1.53
CA VAL A 281 -20.11 -6.97 0.79
C VAL A 281 -18.89 -7.83 1.19
N GLU A 282 -19.14 -8.91 1.92
CA GLU A 282 -18.10 -9.79 2.44
C GLU A 282 -18.11 -11.11 1.64
N ALA A 283 -16.95 -11.44 1.06
CA ALA A 283 -16.79 -12.68 0.29
C ALA A 283 -16.88 -13.94 1.18
N ALA A 284 -16.45 -13.84 2.43
CA ALA A 284 -16.58 -14.93 3.40
C ALA A 284 -18.02 -15.08 3.91
N GLY A 285 -18.29 -16.26 4.47
CA GLY A 285 -19.54 -16.51 5.19
C GLY A 285 -19.63 -15.73 6.50
N SER A 286 -20.82 -15.73 7.10
CA SER A 286 -21.00 -15.12 8.41
C SER A 286 -20.04 -15.73 9.45
N PRO A 287 -19.40 -14.89 10.32
CA PRO A 287 -18.51 -15.34 11.39
C PRO A 287 -19.13 -16.40 12.34
N ALA A 288 -20.46 -16.40 12.48
CA ALA A 288 -21.19 -17.41 13.27
C ALA A 288 -20.99 -18.86 12.79
N ARG A 289 -20.52 -19.06 11.55
CA ARG A 289 -20.21 -20.38 10.99
C ARG A 289 -18.86 -20.95 11.44
N SER A 290 -18.04 -20.17 12.15
CA SER A 290 -16.70 -20.56 12.59
C SER A 290 -16.49 -20.34 14.10
N PRO A 291 -17.33 -20.96 14.99
CA PRO A 291 -17.28 -20.68 16.43
C PRO A 291 -15.94 -21.04 17.07
N GLY A 292 -15.30 -22.13 16.61
CA GLY A 292 -13.96 -22.52 17.11
C GLY A 292 -12.88 -21.50 16.79
N ALA A 293 -12.90 -20.92 15.59
CA ALA A 293 -11.97 -19.87 15.22
C ALA A 293 -12.25 -18.57 16.00
N ALA A 294 -13.53 -18.22 16.22
CA ALA A 294 -13.91 -17.09 17.05
C ALA A 294 -13.42 -17.25 18.51
N ALA A 295 -13.54 -18.45 19.09
CA ALA A 295 -13.00 -18.75 20.41
C ALA A 295 -11.47 -18.65 20.45
N ALA A 296 -10.76 -19.17 19.43
CA ALA A 296 -9.31 -19.05 19.32
C ALA A 296 -8.84 -17.59 19.21
N MET A 297 -9.57 -16.74 18.48
CA MET A 297 -9.32 -15.29 18.42
C MET A 297 -9.49 -14.64 19.80
N ALA A 298 -10.58 -14.98 20.52
CA ALA A 298 -10.85 -14.44 21.86
C ALA A 298 -9.77 -14.82 22.87
N LEU A 299 -9.28 -16.05 22.82
CA LEU A 299 -8.16 -16.50 23.65
C LEU A 299 -6.84 -15.80 23.30
N ALA A 300 -6.58 -15.61 22.01
CA ALA A 300 -5.32 -14.98 21.57
C ALA A 300 -5.32 -13.47 21.83
N SER A 301 -6.40 -12.75 21.57
CA SER A 301 -6.47 -11.29 21.77
C SER A 301 -7.91 -10.82 22.00
N PRO A 302 -8.42 -10.85 23.25
CA PRO A 302 -9.77 -10.37 23.57
C PRO A 302 -10.01 -8.92 23.13
N ALA A 303 -8.99 -8.05 23.29
CA ALA A 303 -9.09 -6.63 22.93
C ALA A 303 -9.38 -6.42 21.44
N LEU A 304 -8.74 -7.19 20.54
CA LEU A 304 -9.00 -7.10 19.11
C LEU A 304 -10.39 -7.65 18.74
N VAL A 305 -10.87 -8.67 19.45
CA VAL A 305 -12.25 -9.17 19.26
C VAL A 305 -13.27 -8.11 19.67
N VAL A 306 -13.09 -7.49 20.84
CA VAL A 306 -13.96 -6.39 21.31
C VAL A 306 -13.96 -5.22 20.33
N GLN A 307 -12.80 -4.87 19.78
CA GLN A 307 -12.69 -3.84 18.76
C GLN A 307 -13.47 -4.21 17.48
N GLY A 308 -13.32 -5.44 17.00
CA GLY A 308 -14.07 -5.93 15.82
C GLY A 308 -15.59 -5.94 16.07
N LEU A 309 -16.04 -6.40 17.24
CA LEU A 309 -17.44 -6.35 17.64
C LEU A 309 -17.97 -4.92 17.75
N ALA A 310 -17.17 -3.97 18.22
CA ALA A 310 -17.55 -2.55 18.26
C ALA A 310 -17.76 -1.96 16.85
N TYR A 311 -16.95 -2.32 15.87
CA TYR A 311 -17.17 -1.92 14.48
C TYR A 311 -18.45 -2.55 13.92
N GLN A 312 -18.64 -3.83 14.16
CA GLN A 312 -19.86 -4.55 13.73
C GLN A 312 -21.11 -3.94 14.36
N TRP A 313 -21.08 -3.65 15.65
CA TRP A 313 -22.16 -3.00 16.37
C TRP A 313 -22.52 -1.63 15.78
N ARG A 314 -21.51 -0.79 15.49
CA ARG A 314 -21.73 0.52 14.85
C ARG A 314 -22.38 0.39 13.48
N CYS A 315 -21.97 -0.56 12.67
CA CYS A 315 -22.58 -0.81 11.37
C CYS A 315 -24.04 -1.29 11.54
N LEU A 316 -24.31 -2.23 12.44
CA LEU A 316 -25.65 -2.75 12.70
C LEU A 316 -26.61 -1.68 13.21
N THR A 317 -26.19 -0.90 14.22
CA THR A 317 -27.01 0.19 14.79
C THR A 317 -27.20 1.35 13.81
N GLY A 318 -26.25 1.54 12.89
CA GLY A 318 -26.34 2.49 11.80
C GLY A 318 -27.17 2.02 10.60
N GLY A 319 -27.74 0.82 10.66
CA GLY A 319 -28.53 0.27 9.55
C GLY A 319 -27.71 -0.11 8.31
N VAL A 320 -26.38 -0.25 8.43
CA VAL A 320 -25.51 -0.60 7.30
C VAL A 320 -25.74 -2.07 6.90
N PRO A 321 -26.19 -2.34 5.66
CA PRO A 321 -26.41 -3.70 5.18
C PRO A 321 -25.11 -4.51 5.10
N MET A 322 -25.11 -5.73 5.68
CA MET A 322 -24.00 -6.68 5.62
C MET A 322 -24.37 -7.86 4.73
N LEU A 323 -23.72 -7.99 3.57
CA LEU A 323 -23.98 -9.04 2.59
C LEU A 323 -22.83 -10.06 2.60
N HIS A 324 -23.08 -11.26 3.16
CA HIS A 324 -22.09 -12.34 3.23
C HIS A 324 -22.19 -13.30 2.05
N ASN A 325 -21.10 -14.00 1.73
CA ASN A 325 -20.95 -14.94 0.61
C ASN A 325 -21.28 -14.27 -0.75
N MET A 326 -20.91 -13.00 -0.89
CA MET A 326 -21.09 -12.26 -2.14
C MET A 326 -19.78 -11.57 -2.54
N VAL A 327 -19.56 -11.46 -3.83
CA VAL A 327 -18.43 -10.76 -4.44
C VAL A 327 -18.89 -9.82 -5.53
N VAL A 328 -18.09 -8.80 -5.83
CA VAL A 328 -18.29 -7.96 -7.02
C VAL A 328 -17.95 -8.77 -8.26
N SER A 329 -18.84 -8.78 -9.24
CA SER A 329 -18.66 -9.46 -10.53
C SER A 329 -18.51 -8.50 -11.71
N SER A 330 -19.12 -7.31 -11.66
CA SER A 330 -18.89 -6.23 -12.63
C SER A 330 -19.24 -4.87 -12.05
N VAL A 331 -18.73 -3.82 -12.68
CA VAL A 331 -19.01 -2.42 -12.39
C VAL A 331 -19.26 -1.69 -13.69
N GLU A 332 -20.32 -0.91 -13.75
CA GLU A 332 -20.69 -0.13 -14.92
C GLU A 332 -20.95 1.33 -14.54
N PRO A 333 -20.67 2.30 -15.42
CA PRO A 333 -21.07 3.69 -15.20
C PRO A 333 -22.60 3.82 -15.13
N ARG A 334 -23.11 4.60 -14.18
CA ARG A 334 -24.54 4.87 -14.05
C ARG A 334 -24.78 6.33 -13.64
N GLY A 335 -25.13 7.19 -14.59
CA GLY A 335 -25.17 8.62 -14.36
C GLY A 335 -23.81 9.13 -13.86
N ASP A 336 -23.79 9.85 -12.73
CA ASP A 336 -22.56 10.33 -12.08
C ASP A 336 -21.93 9.30 -11.12
N GLY A 337 -22.51 8.09 -11.02
CA GLY A 337 -22.09 7.03 -10.11
C GLY A 337 -21.80 5.71 -10.83
N LEU A 338 -21.94 4.63 -10.09
CA LEU A 338 -21.62 3.26 -10.49
C LEU A 338 -22.79 2.34 -10.20
N ALA A 339 -23.10 1.44 -11.14
CA ALA A 339 -23.92 0.25 -10.90
C ALA A 339 -22.98 -0.94 -10.66
N VAL A 340 -23.09 -1.57 -9.50
CA VAL A 340 -22.24 -2.67 -9.06
C VAL A 340 -23.04 -3.95 -9.04
N THR A 341 -22.65 -4.92 -9.85
CA THR A 341 -23.24 -6.26 -9.85
C THR A 341 -22.51 -7.14 -8.84
N LEU A 342 -23.28 -7.73 -7.96
CA LEU A 342 -22.83 -8.65 -6.92
C LEU A 342 -23.34 -10.06 -7.23
N THR A 343 -22.48 -11.07 -7.07
CA THR A 343 -22.85 -12.48 -7.25
C THR A 343 -22.40 -13.31 -6.05
N GLY A 344 -23.17 -14.32 -5.70
CA GLY A 344 -22.83 -15.26 -4.63
C GLY A 344 -24.07 -15.89 -3.99
N GLY A 345 -23.90 -17.06 -3.37
CA GLY A 345 -25.00 -17.78 -2.73
C GLY A 345 -26.17 -18.14 -3.64
N GLY A 346 -25.94 -18.23 -4.96
CA GLY A 346 -27.00 -18.47 -5.96
C GLY A 346 -27.84 -17.23 -6.30
N ALA A 347 -27.47 -16.05 -5.82
CA ALA A 347 -28.16 -14.79 -6.07
C ALA A 347 -27.29 -13.82 -6.87
N MET A 348 -27.95 -12.95 -7.62
CA MET A 348 -27.35 -11.78 -8.27
C MET A 348 -28.09 -10.52 -7.80
N ARG A 349 -27.35 -9.46 -7.51
CA ARG A 349 -27.89 -8.16 -7.10
C ARG A 349 -27.17 -7.05 -7.82
N VAL A 350 -27.88 -6.00 -8.18
CA VAL A 350 -27.29 -4.76 -8.68
C VAL A 350 -27.60 -3.65 -7.69
N LEU A 351 -26.56 -2.97 -7.23
CA LEU A 351 -26.69 -1.83 -6.31
C LEU A 351 -25.99 -0.62 -6.90
N GLU A 352 -26.55 0.56 -6.69
CA GLU A 352 -25.97 1.83 -7.14
C GLU A 352 -25.22 2.52 -6.03
N THR A 353 -24.07 3.11 -6.36
CA THR A 353 -23.21 3.82 -5.43
C THR A 353 -22.44 4.95 -6.14
N ASP A 354 -21.93 5.93 -5.40
CA ASP A 354 -21.00 6.92 -5.97
C ASP A 354 -19.58 6.38 -6.05
N VAL A 355 -19.20 5.56 -5.05
CA VAL A 355 -17.84 5.03 -4.91
C VAL A 355 -17.90 3.57 -4.48
N LEU A 356 -17.09 2.74 -5.14
CA LEU A 356 -16.85 1.36 -4.77
C LEU A 356 -15.44 1.21 -4.19
N CYS A 357 -15.35 0.70 -2.97
CA CYS A 357 -14.09 0.34 -2.29
C CYS A 357 -13.86 -1.17 -2.40
N LEU A 358 -12.74 -1.58 -3.00
CA LEU A 358 -12.36 -2.98 -3.17
C LEU A 358 -11.24 -3.35 -2.19
N GLY A 359 -11.49 -4.31 -1.28
CA GLY A 359 -10.54 -4.75 -0.26
C GLY A 359 -10.47 -6.27 -0.14
N TYR A 360 -9.90 -6.95 -1.13
CA TYR A 360 -9.80 -8.41 -1.19
C TYR A 360 -8.46 -8.97 -0.65
N GLY A 361 -7.85 -8.27 0.30
CA GLY A 361 -6.58 -8.67 0.93
C GLY A 361 -5.40 -7.83 0.46
N PHE A 362 -4.19 -8.36 0.69
CA PHE A 362 -2.95 -7.60 0.48
C PHE A 362 -1.89 -8.44 -0.25
N GLU A 363 -0.94 -7.75 -0.89
CA GLU A 363 0.28 -8.29 -1.48
C GLU A 363 1.50 -7.71 -0.75
N PRO A 364 2.50 -8.51 -0.39
CA PRO A 364 3.74 -8.03 0.20
C PRO A 364 4.50 -7.07 -0.72
N SER A 365 4.96 -5.94 -0.19
CA SER A 365 5.85 -5.01 -0.91
C SER A 365 7.30 -5.46 -0.75
N ASN A 366 7.71 -6.48 -1.51
CA ASN A 366 8.98 -7.18 -1.36
C ASN A 366 10.00 -6.93 -2.48
N GLU A 367 9.78 -5.92 -3.32
CA GLU A 367 10.64 -5.65 -4.48
C GLU A 367 12.10 -5.38 -4.10
N LEU A 368 12.33 -4.65 -3.00
CA LEU A 368 13.67 -4.37 -2.49
C LEU A 368 14.38 -5.66 -2.07
N LEU A 369 13.69 -6.53 -1.34
CA LEU A 369 14.21 -7.81 -0.88
C LEU A 369 14.55 -8.75 -2.03
N ARG A 370 13.70 -8.78 -3.06
CA ARG A 370 13.94 -9.56 -4.28
C ARG A 370 15.13 -9.02 -5.07
N ALA A 371 15.28 -7.69 -5.16
CA ALA A 371 16.43 -7.08 -5.84
C ALA A 371 17.75 -7.36 -5.13
N LEU A 372 17.76 -7.41 -3.80
CA LEU A 372 18.90 -7.80 -2.99
C LEU A 372 19.21 -9.32 -3.09
N GLY A 373 18.30 -10.11 -3.69
CA GLY A 373 18.44 -11.55 -3.87
C GLY A 373 18.14 -12.35 -2.62
N CYS A 374 17.30 -11.82 -1.74
CA CYS A 374 16.75 -12.61 -0.64
C CYS A 374 15.90 -13.77 -1.17
N ARG A 375 15.97 -14.92 -0.52
CA ARG A 375 15.13 -16.08 -0.83
C ARG A 375 13.67 -15.78 -0.57
N HIS A 376 12.81 -16.26 -1.46
CA HIS A 376 11.36 -16.19 -1.33
C HIS A 376 10.74 -17.57 -1.51
N ASP A 377 9.69 -17.83 -0.76
CA ASP A 377 8.84 -19.00 -0.91
C ASP A 377 7.45 -18.56 -1.40
N HIS A 378 6.74 -19.40 -2.15
CA HIS A 378 5.37 -19.12 -2.57
C HIS A 378 4.39 -19.87 -1.66
N ASP A 379 3.46 -19.17 -0.97
CA ASP A 379 2.51 -19.78 -0.02
C ASP A 379 1.24 -20.34 -0.69
N GLY A 380 1.26 -20.47 -2.03
CA GLY A 380 0.10 -20.86 -2.84
C GLY A 380 -0.74 -19.67 -3.32
N MET A 381 -0.55 -18.49 -2.74
CA MET A 381 -1.30 -17.29 -3.07
C MET A 381 -0.39 -16.08 -3.40
N ARG A 382 0.75 -16.00 -2.74
CA ARG A 382 1.67 -14.86 -2.84
C ARG A 382 3.11 -15.23 -2.57
N LEU A 383 4.01 -14.38 -3.00
CA LEU A 383 5.45 -14.52 -2.75
C LEU A 383 5.81 -13.95 -1.38
N VAL A 384 6.36 -14.79 -0.50
CA VAL A 384 6.69 -14.50 0.90
C VAL A 384 8.20 -14.50 1.07
N THR A 385 8.77 -13.48 1.68
CA THR A 385 10.22 -13.43 1.93
C THR A 385 10.61 -14.38 3.06
N TRP A 386 11.53 -15.29 2.79
CA TRP A 386 12.10 -16.14 3.82
C TRP A 386 12.94 -15.35 4.81
N ARG A 387 12.74 -15.58 6.08
CA ARG A 387 13.53 -15.03 7.18
C ARG A 387 13.50 -15.96 8.39
N ASP A 388 14.48 -15.85 9.26
CA ASP A 388 14.47 -16.55 10.54
C ASP A 388 13.55 -15.87 11.57
N ALA A 389 13.58 -16.37 12.81
CA ALA A 389 12.75 -15.85 13.90
C ALA A 389 13.12 -14.42 14.33
N ASP A 390 14.34 -14.00 14.08
CA ASP A 390 14.89 -12.69 14.41
C ASP A 390 14.85 -11.70 13.21
N GLY A 391 14.24 -12.13 12.11
CA GLY A 391 14.08 -11.30 10.91
C GLY A 391 15.26 -11.29 9.95
N GLN A 392 16.36 -12.03 10.22
CA GLN A 392 17.49 -12.16 9.29
C GLN A 392 17.04 -12.92 8.04
N THR A 393 17.28 -12.34 6.87
CA THR A 393 16.98 -12.98 5.57
C THR A 393 18.11 -13.94 5.15
N SER A 394 17.98 -14.56 3.98
CA SER A 394 19.05 -15.37 3.39
C SER A 394 20.29 -14.58 2.98
N VAL A 395 20.21 -13.24 3.00
CA VAL A 395 21.34 -12.34 2.68
C VAL A 395 21.88 -11.74 3.98
N PRO A 396 23.17 -11.95 4.31
CA PRO A 396 23.77 -11.40 5.51
C PRO A 396 23.63 -9.87 5.59
N GLY A 397 23.29 -9.35 6.78
CA GLY A 397 23.09 -7.91 7.01
C GLY A 397 21.77 -7.35 6.49
N VAL A 398 20.92 -8.19 5.83
CA VAL A 398 19.58 -7.81 5.39
C VAL A 398 18.54 -8.43 6.31
N TYR A 399 17.84 -7.62 7.05
CA TYR A 399 16.70 -8.01 7.90
C TYR A 399 15.39 -7.59 7.25
N ALA A 400 14.33 -8.34 7.46
CA ALA A 400 13.01 -8.05 6.94
C ALA A 400 11.92 -8.36 7.96
N LEU A 401 10.86 -7.53 7.99
CA LEU A 401 9.80 -7.67 8.97
C LEU A 401 8.45 -7.13 8.49
N GLY A 402 7.40 -7.54 9.17
CA GLY A 402 6.05 -7.09 8.88
C GLY A 402 5.50 -7.59 7.54
N ASP A 403 4.50 -6.91 7.02
CA ASP A 403 3.71 -7.42 5.90
C ASP A 403 4.47 -7.56 4.56
N CYS A 404 5.68 -6.99 4.41
CA CYS A 404 6.55 -7.26 3.26
C CYS A 404 7.16 -8.67 3.27
N THR A 405 7.12 -9.36 4.41
CA THR A 405 7.58 -10.76 4.55
C THR A 405 6.44 -11.78 4.58
N GLY A 406 5.20 -11.31 4.60
CA GLY A 406 3.98 -12.10 4.76
C GLY A 406 3.02 -11.41 5.71
N LEU A 407 1.72 -11.58 5.48
CA LEU A 407 0.69 -10.82 6.18
C LEU A 407 0.53 -11.23 7.64
N GLY A 408 1.01 -10.42 8.55
CA GLY A 408 0.89 -10.63 10.00
C GLY A 408 0.09 -9.54 10.72
N GLY A 409 -0.08 -8.40 10.06
CA GLY A 409 -0.73 -7.22 10.63
C GLY A 409 0.18 -6.42 11.58
N ALA A 410 -0.29 -5.23 11.95
CA ALA A 410 0.53 -4.22 12.63
C ALA A 410 1.12 -4.68 13.99
N ARG A 411 0.39 -5.49 14.76
CA ARG A 411 0.85 -5.98 16.07
C ARG A 411 1.99 -6.98 15.94
N VAL A 412 1.91 -7.87 14.93
CA VAL A 412 3.02 -8.78 14.61
C VAL A 412 4.20 -7.98 14.08
N ALA A 413 3.95 -7.03 13.16
CA ALA A 413 4.99 -6.18 12.59
C ALA A 413 5.76 -5.39 13.66
N ALA A 414 5.08 -4.81 14.67
CA ALA A 414 5.72 -4.10 15.77
C ALA A 414 6.61 -5.02 16.63
N ALA A 415 6.12 -6.22 16.96
CA ALA A 415 6.88 -7.20 17.72
C ALA A 415 8.09 -7.73 16.93
N ASP A 416 7.88 -8.10 15.66
CA ASP A 416 8.96 -8.50 14.74
C ASP A 416 9.99 -7.35 14.56
N GLY A 417 9.52 -6.09 14.60
CA GLY A 417 10.39 -4.92 14.58
C GLY A 417 11.37 -4.92 15.73
N THR A 418 10.89 -5.13 16.95
CA THR A 418 11.76 -5.22 18.13
C THR A 418 12.79 -6.35 17.99
N LEU A 419 12.37 -7.54 17.51
CA LEU A 419 13.26 -8.67 17.31
C LEU A 419 14.34 -8.36 16.27
N ALA A 420 13.94 -7.89 15.08
CA ALA A 420 14.85 -7.59 13.99
C ALA A 420 15.81 -6.42 14.31
N GLY A 421 15.33 -5.39 15.02
CA GLY A 421 16.16 -4.28 15.45
C GLY A 421 17.27 -4.70 16.43
N LEU A 422 16.92 -5.53 17.42
CA LEU A 422 17.92 -6.07 18.37
C LEU A 422 18.88 -7.04 17.67
N ALA A 423 18.40 -7.88 16.75
CA ALA A 423 19.25 -8.79 16.00
C ALA A 423 20.22 -8.03 15.08
N ALA A 424 19.73 -7.00 14.39
CA ALA A 424 20.59 -6.14 13.55
C ALA A 424 21.66 -5.43 14.38
N ALA A 425 21.31 -4.86 15.54
CA ALA A 425 22.28 -4.23 16.44
C ALA A 425 23.33 -5.23 16.95
N ALA A 426 22.93 -6.44 17.34
CA ALA A 426 23.85 -7.50 17.74
C ALA A 426 24.79 -7.91 16.59
N GLY A 427 24.26 -8.04 15.35
CA GLY A 427 25.04 -8.32 14.15
C GLY A 427 26.05 -7.21 13.79
N LEU A 428 25.79 -5.97 14.23
CA LEU A 428 26.70 -4.83 14.11
C LEU A 428 27.77 -4.78 15.21
N GLY A 429 27.66 -5.64 16.25
CA GLY A 429 28.60 -5.73 17.36
C GLY A 429 28.14 -5.05 18.65
N HIS A 430 26.90 -4.54 18.70
CA HIS A 430 26.37 -3.93 19.91
C HIS A 430 25.89 -4.99 20.92
N ALA A 431 26.17 -4.78 22.20
CA ALA A 431 25.80 -5.69 23.25
C ALA A 431 24.30 -5.60 23.61
N ILE A 432 23.65 -6.73 23.70
CA ILE A 432 22.25 -6.81 24.13
C ILE A 432 22.22 -7.05 25.65
N GLY A 433 22.02 -6.00 26.41
CA GLY A 433 21.95 -6.07 27.88
C GLY A 433 20.70 -6.80 28.39
N PRO A 434 20.64 -7.09 29.71
CA PRO A 434 19.55 -7.90 30.29
C PRO A 434 18.15 -7.31 30.11
N GLU A 435 18.00 -5.99 30.06
CA GLU A 435 16.74 -5.30 29.81
C GLU A 435 16.25 -5.59 28.37
N LEU A 436 17.12 -5.37 27.39
CA LEU A 436 16.80 -5.62 25.96
C LEU A 436 16.55 -7.11 25.67
N ALA A 437 17.23 -8.01 26.40
CA ALA A 437 16.97 -9.45 26.32
C ALA A 437 15.55 -9.81 26.84
N ARG A 438 15.07 -9.10 27.87
CA ARG A 438 13.67 -9.24 28.34
C ARG A 438 12.69 -8.71 27.30
N ASP A 439 12.96 -7.53 26.71
CA ASP A 439 12.14 -6.97 25.64
C ASP A 439 12.05 -7.91 24.44
N ARG A 440 13.17 -8.54 24.03
CA ARG A 440 13.22 -9.56 22.97
C ARG A 440 12.29 -10.75 23.29
N LYS A 441 12.36 -11.29 24.52
CA LYS A 441 11.50 -12.40 24.94
C LYS A 441 10.01 -12.03 24.90
N GLN A 442 9.67 -10.84 25.39
CA GLN A 442 8.31 -10.32 25.38
C GLN A 442 7.80 -10.09 23.94
N ALA A 443 8.63 -9.54 23.07
CA ALA A 443 8.32 -9.32 21.65
C ALA A 443 8.04 -10.68 20.95
N ALA A 444 8.89 -11.69 21.17
CA ALA A 444 8.70 -13.03 20.62
C ALA A 444 7.35 -13.65 21.05
N ALA A 445 7.01 -13.58 22.33
CA ALA A 445 5.74 -14.06 22.86
C ALA A 445 4.54 -13.29 22.26
N THR A 446 4.68 -11.97 22.12
CA THR A 446 3.65 -11.11 21.51
C THR A 446 3.45 -11.45 20.03
N ALA A 447 4.53 -11.60 19.26
CA ALA A 447 4.46 -12.00 17.86
C ALA A 447 3.76 -13.35 17.69
N GLN A 448 4.12 -14.35 18.50
CA GLN A 448 3.51 -15.68 18.47
C GLN A 448 2.00 -15.63 18.77
N ARG A 449 1.62 -14.88 19.83
CA ARG A 449 0.22 -14.71 20.22
C ARG A 449 -0.61 -14.07 19.10
N HIS A 450 -0.10 -13.00 18.50
CA HIS A 450 -0.83 -12.30 17.43
C HIS A 450 -0.82 -13.08 16.11
N ARG A 451 0.19 -13.90 15.80
CA ARG A 451 0.14 -14.83 14.67
C ARG A 451 -0.97 -15.86 14.83
N ARG A 452 -1.16 -16.42 16.05
CA ARG A 452 -2.31 -17.31 16.35
C ARG A 452 -3.65 -16.59 16.13
N PHE A 453 -3.75 -15.35 16.57
CA PHE A 453 -4.93 -14.51 16.29
C PHE A 453 -5.18 -14.38 14.78
N GLN A 454 -4.16 -14.05 14.01
CA GLN A 454 -4.27 -13.90 12.54
C GLN A 454 -4.68 -15.20 11.86
N GLN A 455 -4.13 -16.33 12.25
CA GLN A 455 -4.53 -17.65 11.72
C GLN A 455 -6.01 -17.92 11.95
N ALA A 456 -6.49 -17.67 13.17
CA ALA A 456 -7.91 -17.83 13.51
C ALA A 456 -8.79 -16.81 12.76
N LEU A 457 -8.36 -15.55 12.63
CA LEU A 457 -9.05 -14.51 11.89
C LEU A 457 -9.24 -14.91 10.42
N TRP A 458 -8.19 -15.38 9.75
CA TRP A 458 -8.28 -15.78 8.34
C TRP A 458 -9.04 -17.10 8.15
N THR A 459 -9.26 -17.88 9.21
CA THR A 459 -10.20 -18.99 9.19
C THR A 459 -11.65 -18.49 9.19
N VAL A 460 -11.95 -17.44 9.96
CA VAL A 460 -13.28 -16.79 9.93
C VAL A 460 -13.54 -16.12 8.58
N TYR A 461 -12.54 -15.45 8.02
CA TYR A 461 -12.63 -14.77 6.72
C TYR A 461 -12.18 -15.64 5.54
N ARG A 462 -12.35 -16.98 5.65
CA ARG A 462 -12.06 -17.86 4.51
C ARG A 462 -13.09 -17.63 3.41
N ALA A 463 -12.61 -17.17 2.27
CA ALA A 463 -13.41 -16.90 1.08
C ALA A 463 -12.89 -17.69 -0.12
N PRO A 464 -13.73 -17.97 -1.14
CA PRO A 464 -13.26 -18.50 -2.41
C PRO A 464 -12.23 -17.57 -3.06
N ALA A 465 -11.21 -18.15 -3.66
CA ALA A 465 -10.28 -17.39 -4.50
C ALA A 465 -11.01 -16.88 -5.77
N LEU A 466 -10.51 -15.80 -6.35
CA LEU A 466 -10.97 -15.36 -7.66
C LEU A 466 -10.62 -16.43 -8.70
N ALA A 467 -11.64 -16.92 -9.42
CA ALA A 467 -11.44 -17.85 -10.52
C ALA A 467 -10.91 -17.07 -11.75
N ILE A 468 -9.58 -16.96 -11.87
CA ILE A 468 -8.92 -16.17 -12.93
C ILE A 468 -9.32 -16.65 -14.33
N ALA A 469 -9.54 -17.96 -14.52
CA ALA A 469 -10.00 -18.52 -15.78
C ALA A 469 -11.37 -17.96 -16.23
N GLN A 470 -12.23 -17.57 -15.28
CA GLN A 470 -13.58 -17.07 -15.54
C GLN A 470 -13.65 -15.55 -15.75
N VAL A 471 -12.55 -14.82 -15.54
CA VAL A 471 -12.52 -13.38 -15.79
C VAL A 471 -12.68 -13.13 -17.28
N PRO A 472 -13.63 -12.28 -17.73
CA PRO A 472 -13.86 -12.01 -19.16
C PRO A 472 -12.62 -11.45 -19.85
N ASP A 473 -12.45 -11.79 -21.14
CA ASP A 473 -11.29 -11.40 -21.96
C ASP A 473 -11.13 -9.89 -22.13
N ASP A 474 -12.21 -9.15 -22.10
CA ASP A 474 -12.24 -7.69 -22.19
C ASP A 474 -11.90 -6.98 -20.89
N THR A 475 -11.82 -7.70 -19.77
CA THR A 475 -11.43 -7.16 -18.47
C THR A 475 -9.95 -6.73 -18.49
N MET A 476 -9.65 -5.61 -17.84
CA MET A 476 -8.30 -5.09 -17.71
C MET A 476 -7.47 -5.96 -16.77
N ILE A 477 -6.34 -6.50 -17.22
CA ILE A 477 -5.35 -7.15 -16.36
C ILE A 477 -4.24 -6.17 -15.94
N CYS A 478 -3.82 -5.28 -16.84
CA CYS A 478 -2.81 -4.26 -16.57
C CYS A 478 -3.38 -2.86 -16.75
N ARG A 479 -3.66 -2.16 -15.65
CA ARG A 479 -4.32 -0.84 -15.64
C ARG A 479 -3.48 0.26 -16.27
N CYS A 480 -2.15 0.26 -16.04
CA CYS A 480 -1.26 1.31 -16.53
C CYS A 480 -0.88 1.16 -18.00
N GLU A 481 -0.82 -0.05 -18.55
CA GLU A 481 -0.56 -0.33 -19.97
C GLU A 481 -1.83 -0.66 -20.77
N GLU A 482 -3.00 -0.65 -20.12
CA GLU A 482 -4.30 -0.91 -20.71
C GLU A 482 -4.38 -2.26 -21.47
N VAL A 483 -3.75 -3.30 -20.88
CA VAL A 483 -3.79 -4.66 -21.43
C VAL A 483 -4.93 -5.44 -20.83
N ARG A 484 -5.68 -6.17 -21.67
CA ARG A 484 -6.84 -6.98 -21.28
C ARG A 484 -6.44 -8.45 -21.07
N PHE A 485 -7.26 -9.22 -20.36
CA PHE A 485 -7.04 -10.65 -20.13
C PHE A 485 -6.92 -11.46 -21.42
N GLY A 486 -7.73 -11.15 -22.42
CA GLY A 486 -7.67 -11.82 -23.72
C GLY A 486 -6.31 -11.76 -24.39
N ALA A 487 -5.63 -10.60 -24.34
CA ALA A 487 -4.29 -10.47 -24.88
C ALA A 487 -3.24 -11.33 -24.13
N ALA A 488 -3.39 -11.47 -22.81
CA ALA A 488 -2.52 -12.33 -22.02
C ALA A 488 -2.78 -13.81 -22.32
N ARG A 489 -4.05 -14.21 -22.42
CA ARG A 489 -4.45 -15.59 -22.78
C ARG A 489 -3.98 -15.98 -24.18
N ALA A 490 -4.14 -15.09 -25.17
CA ALA A 490 -3.64 -15.32 -26.51
C ALA A 490 -2.12 -15.56 -26.51
N ALA A 491 -1.34 -14.71 -25.84
CA ALA A 491 0.09 -14.88 -25.73
C ALA A 491 0.48 -16.23 -25.07
N ILE A 492 -0.24 -16.65 -24.04
CA ILE A 492 -0.03 -17.95 -23.37
C ILE A 492 -0.42 -19.11 -24.31
N ALA A 493 -1.51 -19.01 -25.04
CA ALA A 493 -1.95 -20.00 -26.03
C ALA A 493 -0.94 -20.15 -27.17
N ASP A 494 -0.24 -19.07 -27.55
CA ASP A 494 0.88 -19.07 -28.51
C ASP A 494 2.16 -19.70 -27.95
N GLY A 495 2.14 -20.27 -26.74
CA GLY A 495 3.24 -21.00 -26.11
C GLY A 495 4.14 -20.19 -25.19
N LEU A 496 3.80 -18.94 -24.85
CA LEU A 496 4.56 -18.12 -23.91
C LEU A 496 4.21 -18.52 -22.46
N ALA A 497 5.01 -19.39 -21.86
CA ALA A 497 4.72 -20.01 -20.56
C ALA A 497 5.41 -19.34 -19.35
N ASP A 498 6.03 -18.18 -19.52
CA ASP A 498 6.66 -17.42 -18.44
C ASP A 498 6.27 -15.94 -18.47
N ALA A 499 6.26 -15.31 -17.28
CA ALA A 499 5.82 -13.92 -17.13
C ALA A 499 6.69 -12.92 -17.92
N GLY A 500 7.99 -13.20 -18.10
CA GLY A 500 8.89 -12.33 -18.87
C GLY A 500 8.57 -12.33 -20.36
N SER A 501 8.25 -13.48 -20.94
CA SER A 501 7.87 -13.63 -22.34
C SER A 501 6.51 -12.99 -22.61
N VAL A 502 5.50 -13.26 -21.77
CA VAL A 502 4.19 -12.60 -21.87
C VAL A 502 4.31 -11.09 -21.71
N LYS A 503 5.15 -10.62 -20.77
CA LYS A 503 5.44 -9.18 -20.61
C LYS A 503 5.98 -8.56 -21.89
N ARG A 504 6.96 -9.19 -22.56
CA ARG A 504 7.55 -8.67 -23.80
C ARG A 504 6.54 -8.64 -24.96
N ALA A 505 5.70 -9.65 -25.07
CA ALA A 505 4.68 -9.73 -26.13
C ALA A 505 3.52 -8.75 -25.92
N THR A 506 3.08 -8.53 -24.68
CA THR A 506 1.83 -7.81 -24.38
C THR A 506 2.04 -6.46 -23.71
N ARG A 507 3.23 -6.13 -23.22
CA ARG A 507 3.57 -5.00 -22.36
C ARG A 507 3.00 -5.07 -20.93
N ILE A 508 2.37 -6.18 -20.49
CA ILE A 508 1.95 -6.36 -19.10
C ILE A 508 3.12 -6.11 -18.15
N GLY A 509 2.93 -5.27 -17.15
CA GLY A 509 3.93 -4.96 -16.13
C GLY A 509 5.04 -4.01 -16.57
N MET A 510 4.99 -3.42 -17.79
CA MET A 510 5.97 -2.42 -18.24
C MET A 510 5.65 -1.01 -17.76
N GLY A 511 4.43 -0.75 -17.33
CA GLY A 511 4.01 0.57 -16.90
C GLY A 511 4.61 1.01 -15.56
N PRO A 512 4.32 2.25 -15.13
CA PRO A 512 5.01 2.91 -14.02
C PRO A 512 4.81 2.23 -12.65
N CYS A 513 3.77 1.40 -12.48
CA CYS A 513 3.63 0.59 -11.26
C CYS A 513 4.56 -0.62 -11.21
N GLN A 514 5.29 -0.93 -12.28
CA GLN A 514 6.27 -2.03 -12.39
C GLN A 514 5.68 -3.40 -12.03
N GLY A 515 4.45 -3.66 -12.48
CA GLY A 515 3.81 -4.96 -12.35
C GLY A 515 3.13 -5.25 -11.01
N ARG A 516 3.10 -4.33 -10.06
CA ARG A 516 2.56 -4.58 -8.71
C ARG A 516 1.15 -5.15 -8.71
N TYR A 517 0.27 -4.64 -9.56
CA TYR A 517 -1.11 -5.12 -9.62
C TYR A 517 -1.34 -6.26 -10.62
N CYS A 518 -0.61 -6.29 -11.73
CA CYS A 518 -0.83 -7.32 -12.74
C CYS A 518 0.03 -8.58 -12.54
N ARG A 519 1.14 -8.52 -11.78
CA ARG A 519 2.00 -9.68 -11.52
C ARG A 519 1.24 -10.86 -10.91
N PRO A 520 0.53 -10.72 -9.77
CA PRO A 520 -0.14 -11.86 -9.16
C PRO A 520 -1.26 -12.44 -10.03
N LEU A 521 -1.89 -11.60 -10.86
CA LEU A 521 -2.91 -12.03 -11.82
C LEU A 521 -2.30 -12.85 -12.96
N LEU A 522 -1.17 -12.39 -13.51
CA LEU A 522 -0.48 -13.09 -14.57
C LEU A 522 0.14 -14.41 -14.08
N GLU A 523 0.72 -14.42 -12.88
CA GLU A 523 1.23 -15.66 -12.24
C GLU A 523 0.11 -16.70 -12.10
N SER A 524 -1.06 -16.31 -11.62
CA SER A 524 -2.22 -17.21 -11.53
C SER A 524 -2.68 -17.70 -12.91
N LEU A 525 -2.74 -16.81 -13.89
CA LEU A 525 -3.17 -17.16 -15.26
C LEU A 525 -2.21 -18.16 -15.93
N ILE A 526 -0.90 -17.95 -15.79
CA ILE A 526 0.12 -18.88 -16.31
C ILE A 526 0.05 -20.22 -15.56
N SER A 527 -0.09 -20.18 -14.23
CA SER A 527 -0.22 -21.38 -13.40
C SER A 527 -1.42 -22.24 -13.80
N GLU A 528 -2.60 -21.62 -14.00
CA GLU A 528 -3.79 -22.32 -14.46
C GLU A 528 -3.61 -22.92 -15.86
N ALA A 529 -2.98 -22.16 -16.78
CA ALA A 529 -2.78 -22.62 -18.15
C ALA A 529 -1.74 -23.73 -18.29
N THR A 530 -0.68 -23.70 -17.45
CA THR A 530 0.45 -24.64 -17.54
C THR A 530 0.36 -25.80 -16.55
N GLY A 531 -0.51 -25.72 -15.54
CA GLY A 531 -0.57 -26.67 -14.43
C GLY A 531 0.62 -26.61 -13.47
N LYS A 532 1.53 -25.63 -13.63
CA LYS A 532 2.70 -25.47 -12.76
C LYS A 532 2.39 -24.56 -11.59
N ALA A 533 2.74 -25.00 -10.38
CA ALA A 533 2.61 -24.14 -9.20
C ALA A 533 3.58 -22.94 -9.32
N PRO A 534 3.15 -21.73 -8.90
CA PRO A 534 4.05 -20.57 -8.89
C PRO A 534 5.19 -20.76 -7.89
N ASP A 535 6.36 -20.24 -8.24
CA ASP A 535 7.57 -20.20 -7.44
C ASP A 535 8.16 -18.78 -7.36
N GLU A 536 9.37 -18.63 -6.83
CA GLU A 536 10.02 -17.33 -6.70
C GLU A 536 10.40 -16.69 -8.06
N LEU A 537 10.48 -17.48 -9.13
CA LEU A 537 10.85 -17.04 -10.47
C LEU A 537 9.63 -16.78 -11.37
N SER A 538 8.45 -17.17 -10.93
CA SER A 538 7.22 -17.09 -11.74
C SER A 538 6.76 -15.65 -12.05
N GLY A 539 7.24 -14.66 -11.28
CA GLY A 539 6.88 -13.26 -11.48
C GLY A 539 7.94 -12.42 -12.18
N PHE A 540 7.64 -11.12 -12.32
CA PHE A 540 8.61 -10.17 -12.87
C PHE A 540 9.79 -9.97 -11.93
N ALA A 541 11.01 -10.09 -12.44
CA ALA A 541 12.21 -9.71 -11.70
C ALA A 541 12.21 -8.18 -11.46
N PRO A 542 12.31 -7.70 -10.21
CA PRO A 542 12.40 -6.27 -9.94
C PRO A 542 13.75 -5.75 -10.46
N ARG A 543 13.71 -4.60 -11.11
CA ARG A 543 14.90 -3.89 -11.59
C ARG A 543 14.82 -2.44 -11.19
N PRO A 544 15.88 -1.85 -10.64
CA PRO A 544 15.93 -0.41 -10.43
C PRO A 544 15.77 0.38 -11.75
N PRO A 545 15.07 1.48 -11.74
CA PRO A 545 14.30 2.03 -10.62
C PRO A 545 12.97 1.27 -10.37
N PHE A 546 12.68 0.89 -9.12
CA PHE A 546 11.41 0.22 -8.75
C PHE A 546 10.20 1.14 -8.78
N ARG A 547 10.45 2.44 -8.86
CA ARG A 547 9.46 3.52 -8.91
C ARG A 547 9.91 4.53 -9.94
N PRO A 548 8.98 5.23 -10.60
CA PRO A 548 9.35 6.32 -11.49
C PRO A 548 10.18 7.37 -10.76
N VAL A 549 11.30 7.73 -11.36
CA VAL A 549 12.23 8.76 -10.93
C VAL A 549 12.46 9.67 -12.13
N THR A 550 12.52 10.98 -11.93
CA THR A 550 12.79 11.90 -13.05
C THR A 550 14.28 11.89 -13.40
N ILE A 551 14.59 12.16 -14.67
CA ILE A 551 16.01 12.31 -15.10
C ILE A 551 16.69 13.42 -14.30
N ARG A 552 15.96 14.51 -14.00
CA ARG A 552 16.46 15.61 -13.18
C ARG A 552 16.87 15.13 -11.78
N ASP A 553 16.02 14.28 -11.14
CA ASP A 553 16.32 13.77 -9.81
C ASP A 553 17.54 12.82 -9.83
N LEU A 554 17.78 12.13 -10.95
CA LEU A 554 18.97 11.30 -11.15
C LEU A 554 20.23 12.12 -11.43
N ALA A 555 20.09 13.29 -12.06
CA ALA A 555 21.21 14.14 -12.45
C ALA A 555 21.87 14.88 -11.27
N GLY A 556 21.30 14.81 -10.05
CA GLY A 556 21.84 15.50 -8.89
C GLY A 556 21.49 17.00 -8.85
N LYS A 557 22.11 17.74 -7.92
CA LYS A 557 21.93 19.19 -7.81
C LYS A 557 22.53 19.90 -9.02
N SER A 558 21.75 20.74 -9.67
CA SER A 558 22.23 21.79 -10.57
C SER A 558 22.69 22.99 -9.74
#